data_5a86450a3c02e33b3b64296fd0d6faeb
#
_entry.id   5a86450a3c02e33b3b64296fd0d6faeb
#
_cell.length_a   1.000
_cell.length_b   1.000
_cell.length_c   1.000
_cell.angle_alpha   90.00
_cell.angle_beta   90.00
_cell.angle_gamma   90.00
#
_symmetry.space_group_name_H-M   'P 1'
#
loop_
_entity.id
_entity.type
_entity.pdbx_description
1 polymer ?
#
loop_
_entity_poly.entity_id
_entity_poly.type
_entity_poly.pdbx_seq_one_letter_code
_entity_poly.pdbx_strand_id
1 'polypeptide(L)'
;MTMLRAGAVGYVVKGDSTDEILSAIYRTVQGKSSVPERLAAPVASAMLEHIQGLRDATRTRQLQRERVERAIEDRAFRIVFQPIFDLESGKVAGMEALTRFSDLPERPPNVWIAEAEAAGMLLDLELVLAKAALDQLEDLPSDTFLSLNLSPETAVSDRAQRLLEVADPSRIVVELTEHAPVADYDELRESLSGLRERGVRLAIDDAGAGFASLRHIVRLDPDMIKLDITLTRRIERDPVRQALAVALVSFANQVGATVVAEGVETELQLEALRAAGIRFAQGFLLGSPGPLPTAEPDQPPEELCR
;
A
#
# COMPACT_ATOMS: atom_id res chain seq x y z
N MET A 1 -30.03 -11.60 -17.87
CA MET A 1 -28.94 -12.30 -17.13
C MET A 1 -28.79 -11.75 -15.70
N THR A 2 -28.83 -10.45 -15.46
CA THR A 2 -28.73 -9.82 -14.13
C THR A 2 -29.77 -10.36 -13.14
N MET A 3 -30.99 -10.63 -13.58
CA MET A 3 -32.11 -11.11 -12.73
C MET A 3 -31.95 -12.56 -12.25
N LEU A 4 -31.35 -13.49 -13.03
CA LEU A 4 -31.07 -14.86 -12.55
C LEU A 4 -29.98 -14.83 -11.46
N ARG A 5 -28.98 -13.97 -11.58
CA ARG A 5 -27.98 -13.75 -10.56
C ARG A 5 -28.58 -13.18 -9.27
N ALA A 6 -29.69 -12.42 -9.38
CA ALA A 6 -30.44 -11.89 -8.26
C ALA A 6 -31.47 -12.86 -7.67
N GLY A 7 -31.45 -14.15 -8.07
CA GLY A 7 -32.31 -15.20 -7.53
C GLY A 7 -33.66 -15.35 -8.22
N ALA A 8 -33.85 -14.79 -9.42
CA ALA A 8 -35.08 -15.01 -10.18
C ALA A 8 -35.18 -16.49 -10.60
N VAL A 9 -36.27 -17.14 -10.22
CA VAL A 9 -36.55 -18.57 -10.51
C VAL A 9 -37.41 -18.79 -11.73
N GLY A 10 -37.91 -17.71 -12.39
CA GLY A 10 -38.73 -17.77 -13.61
C GLY A 10 -38.57 -16.53 -14.48
N TYR A 11 -38.87 -16.68 -15.75
CA TYR A 11 -38.78 -15.63 -16.75
C TYR A 11 -40.02 -15.61 -17.64
N VAL A 12 -40.51 -14.41 -17.91
CA VAL A 12 -41.44 -14.10 -18.99
C VAL A 12 -40.84 -13.04 -19.91
N VAL A 13 -41.13 -13.10 -21.19
CA VAL A 13 -40.62 -12.14 -22.18
C VAL A 13 -41.74 -11.19 -22.59
N LYS A 14 -41.41 -9.93 -22.76
CA LYS A 14 -42.37 -8.93 -23.25
C LYS A 14 -42.88 -9.39 -24.64
N GLY A 15 -44.19 -9.69 -24.71
CA GLY A 15 -44.85 -10.23 -25.90
C GLY A 15 -45.20 -11.74 -25.81
N ASP A 16 -44.92 -12.40 -24.67
CA ASP A 16 -45.45 -13.74 -24.40
C ASP A 16 -46.98 -13.66 -24.28
N SER A 17 -47.64 -14.75 -24.68
CA SER A 17 -49.10 -14.87 -24.54
C SER A 17 -49.50 -14.98 -23.06
N THR A 18 -50.75 -14.63 -22.76
CA THR A 18 -51.28 -14.73 -21.39
C THR A 18 -51.14 -16.16 -20.84
N ASP A 19 -51.34 -17.18 -21.68
CA ASP A 19 -51.21 -18.58 -21.27
C ASP A 19 -49.78 -18.97 -20.93
N GLU A 20 -48.79 -18.47 -21.69
CA GLU A 20 -47.36 -18.64 -21.39
C GLU A 20 -46.97 -17.97 -20.08
N ILE A 21 -47.47 -16.77 -19.82
CA ILE A 21 -47.21 -16.03 -18.57
C ILE A 21 -47.81 -16.79 -17.38
N LEU A 22 -49.08 -17.21 -17.47
CA LEU A 22 -49.73 -17.98 -16.41
C LEU A 22 -49.04 -19.32 -16.16
N SER A 23 -48.64 -20.03 -17.21
CA SER A 23 -47.88 -21.27 -17.08
C SER A 23 -46.54 -21.08 -16.40
N ALA A 24 -45.83 -20.00 -16.70
CA ALA A 24 -44.56 -19.65 -16.06
C ALA A 24 -44.74 -19.35 -14.56
N ILE A 25 -45.78 -18.58 -14.21
CA ILE A 25 -46.12 -18.27 -12.81
C ILE A 25 -46.48 -19.56 -12.05
N TYR A 26 -47.32 -20.40 -12.62
CA TYR A 26 -47.76 -21.65 -11.97
C TYR A 26 -46.60 -22.62 -11.72
N ARG A 27 -45.65 -22.76 -12.67
CA ARG A 27 -44.46 -23.58 -12.49
C ARG A 27 -43.54 -23.03 -11.40
N THR A 28 -43.38 -21.71 -11.36
CA THR A 28 -42.55 -21.02 -10.35
C THR A 28 -43.13 -21.21 -8.94
N VAL A 29 -44.46 -21.11 -8.76
CA VAL A 29 -45.13 -21.38 -7.49
C VAL A 29 -44.96 -22.81 -7.00
N GLN A 30 -44.81 -23.77 -7.94
CA GLN A 30 -44.49 -25.17 -7.63
C GLN A 30 -43.00 -25.43 -7.35
N GLY A 31 -42.16 -24.37 -7.26
CA GLY A 31 -40.72 -24.52 -7.05
C GLY A 31 -39.96 -25.01 -8.28
N LYS A 32 -40.59 -25.01 -9.50
CA LYS A 32 -39.96 -25.39 -10.73
C LYS A 32 -39.47 -24.16 -11.49
N SER A 33 -38.23 -24.20 -11.94
CA SER A 33 -37.68 -23.16 -12.83
C SER A 33 -38.51 -23.06 -14.10
N SER A 34 -38.88 -21.84 -14.51
CA SER A 34 -39.62 -21.56 -15.74
C SER A 34 -38.78 -20.63 -16.64
N VAL A 35 -38.07 -21.27 -17.58
CA VAL A 35 -37.34 -20.56 -18.66
C VAL A 35 -37.99 -20.93 -19.97
N PRO A 36 -38.49 -19.98 -20.79
CA PRO A 36 -39.02 -20.27 -22.13
C PRO A 36 -37.99 -21.04 -22.97
N GLU A 37 -38.45 -22.01 -23.75
CA GLU A 37 -37.59 -22.92 -24.53
C GLU A 37 -36.60 -22.15 -25.44
N ARG A 38 -37.09 -21.03 -26.02
CA ARG A 38 -36.26 -20.13 -26.86
C ARG A 38 -35.13 -19.44 -26.11
N LEU A 39 -35.20 -19.38 -24.74
CA LEU A 39 -34.16 -18.81 -23.91
C LEU A 39 -33.32 -19.88 -23.21
N ALA A 40 -33.69 -21.15 -23.26
CA ALA A 40 -32.99 -22.23 -22.55
C ALA A 40 -31.51 -22.33 -22.97
N ALA A 41 -31.22 -22.33 -24.28
CA ALA A 41 -29.85 -22.37 -24.76
C ALA A 41 -29.03 -21.13 -24.44
N PRO A 42 -29.49 -19.87 -24.66
CA PRO A 42 -28.79 -18.69 -24.24
C PRO A 42 -28.54 -18.61 -22.71
N VAL A 43 -29.51 -19.03 -21.90
CA VAL A 43 -29.38 -19.06 -20.44
C VAL A 43 -28.35 -20.09 -20.00
N ALA A 44 -28.41 -21.32 -20.60
CA ALA A 44 -27.44 -22.36 -20.29
C ALA A 44 -26.01 -21.93 -20.68
N SER A 45 -25.84 -21.36 -21.87
CA SER A 45 -24.53 -20.85 -22.34
C SER A 45 -23.95 -19.82 -21.37
N ALA A 46 -24.74 -18.83 -21.00
CA ALA A 46 -24.28 -17.82 -20.07
C ALA A 46 -24.08 -18.30 -18.62
N MET A 47 -24.78 -19.35 -18.19
CA MET A 47 -24.47 -20.04 -16.92
C MET A 47 -23.14 -20.79 -17.02
N LEU A 48 -22.87 -21.47 -18.11
CA LEU A 48 -21.58 -22.14 -18.33
C LEU A 48 -20.43 -21.16 -18.35
N GLU A 49 -20.54 -20.04 -19.06
CA GLU A 49 -19.55 -18.97 -19.06
C GLU A 49 -19.31 -18.40 -17.64
N HIS A 50 -20.38 -18.20 -16.87
CA HIS A 50 -20.26 -17.75 -15.49
C HIS A 50 -19.55 -18.77 -14.59
N ILE A 51 -19.90 -20.05 -14.71
CA ILE A 51 -19.25 -21.14 -13.97
C ILE A 51 -17.77 -21.26 -14.36
N GLN A 52 -17.46 -21.15 -15.64
CA GLN A 52 -16.08 -21.13 -16.12
C GLN A 52 -15.32 -19.93 -15.53
N GLY A 53 -15.88 -18.74 -15.60
CA GLY A 53 -15.27 -17.55 -14.99
C GLY A 53 -15.01 -17.68 -13.49
N LEU A 54 -15.93 -18.31 -12.73
CA LEU A 54 -15.73 -18.61 -11.31
C LEU A 54 -14.60 -19.63 -11.09
N ARG A 55 -14.53 -20.67 -11.90
CA ARG A 55 -13.45 -21.69 -11.83
C ARG A 55 -12.09 -21.07 -12.16
N ASP A 56 -12.02 -20.22 -13.18
CA ASP A 56 -10.78 -19.55 -13.57
C ASP A 56 -10.33 -18.57 -12.49
N ALA A 57 -11.25 -17.82 -11.89
CA ALA A 57 -10.94 -16.91 -10.76
C ALA A 57 -10.43 -17.69 -9.53
N THR A 58 -11.07 -18.82 -9.21
CA THR A 58 -10.65 -19.70 -8.11
C THR A 58 -9.26 -20.27 -8.35
N ARG A 59 -9.02 -20.76 -9.58
CA ARG A 59 -7.70 -21.29 -9.97
C ARG A 59 -6.62 -20.22 -9.93
N THR A 60 -6.92 -19.01 -10.42
CA THR A 60 -5.99 -17.89 -10.38
C THR A 60 -5.61 -17.54 -8.93
N ARG A 61 -6.60 -17.43 -8.04
CA ARG A 61 -6.37 -17.16 -6.61
C ARG A 61 -5.54 -18.26 -5.94
N GLN A 62 -5.79 -19.52 -6.29
CA GLN A 62 -5.01 -20.63 -5.76
C GLN A 62 -3.54 -20.57 -6.20
N LEU A 63 -3.28 -20.26 -7.49
CA LEU A 63 -1.92 -20.10 -8.01
C LEU A 63 -1.19 -18.88 -7.39
N GLN A 64 -1.92 -17.78 -7.13
CA GLN A 64 -1.39 -16.62 -6.42
C GLN A 64 -0.99 -17.01 -5.00
N ARG A 65 -1.89 -17.71 -4.29
CA ARG A 65 -1.64 -18.19 -2.93
C ARG A 65 -0.39 -19.08 -2.85
N GLU A 66 -0.30 -20.12 -3.69
CA GLU A 66 0.87 -21.03 -3.73
C GLU A 66 2.18 -20.30 -4.03
N ARG A 67 2.11 -19.21 -4.81
CA ARG A 67 3.27 -18.38 -5.11
C ARG A 67 3.71 -17.56 -3.90
N VAL A 68 2.76 -16.91 -3.24
CA VAL A 68 3.03 -16.11 -2.03
C VAL A 68 3.52 -17.02 -0.89
N GLU A 69 2.90 -18.19 -0.69
CA GLU A 69 3.35 -19.21 0.28
C GLU A 69 4.82 -19.58 0.06
N ARG A 70 5.17 -19.92 -1.18
CA ARG A 70 6.57 -20.24 -1.53
C ARG A 70 7.51 -19.07 -1.29
N ALA A 71 7.12 -17.85 -1.66
CA ALA A 71 7.95 -16.68 -1.43
C ALA A 71 8.24 -16.46 0.06
N ILE A 72 7.26 -16.73 0.93
CA ILE A 72 7.41 -16.67 2.39
C ILE A 72 8.29 -17.82 2.91
N GLU A 73 7.98 -19.06 2.54
CA GLU A 73 8.66 -20.27 3.03
C GLU A 73 10.13 -20.33 2.61
N ASP A 74 10.41 -20.09 1.32
CA ASP A 74 11.75 -20.13 0.73
C ASP A 74 12.54 -18.83 0.97
N ARG A 75 11.90 -17.81 1.59
CA ARG A 75 12.45 -16.45 1.70
C ARG A 75 12.95 -15.91 0.36
N ALA A 76 12.14 -16.11 -0.70
CA ALA A 76 12.48 -15.71 -2.06
C ALA A 76 12.41 -14.19 -2.25
N PHE A 77 12.96 -13.44 -1.31
CA PHE A 77 13.05 -11.98 -1.31
C PHE A 77 14.31 -11.52 -0.59
N ARG A 78 14.66 -10.27 -0.81
CA ARG A 78 15.67 -9.55 -0.03
C ARG A 78 15.16 -8.17 0.34
N ILE A 79 15.57 -7.66 1.48
CA ILE A 79 15.35 -6.27 1.86
C ILE A 79 16.51 -5.43 1.33
N VAL A 80 16.17 -4.31 0.74
CA VAL A 80 17.11 -3.25 0.35
C VAL A 80 16.67 -1.97 1.03
N PHE A 81 17.61 -1.08 1.27
CA PHE A 81 17.38 0.13 2.04
C PHE A 81 17.64 1.36 1.18
N GLN A 82 16.73 2.32 1.24
CA GLN A 82 16.91 3.61 0.60
C GLN A 82 17.12 4.68 1.66
N PRO A 83 18.20 5.49 1.56
CA PRO A 83 18.49 6.50 2.57
C PRO A 83 17.51 7.68 2.48
N ILE A 84 17.09 8.14 3.66
CA ILE A 84 16.33 9.36 3.88
C ILE A 84 17.29 10.37 4.51
N PHE A 85 17.55 11.47 3.82
CA PHE A 85 18.47 12.50 4.25
C PHE A 85 17.77 13.64 5.00
N ASP A 86 18.36 14.11 6.08
CA ASP A 86 18.04 15.40 6.67
C ASP A 86 18.76 16.48 5.86
N LEU A 87 18.00 17.34 5.20
CA LEU A 87 18.52 18.36 4.28
C LEU A 87 19.20 19.53 4.99
N GLU A 88 18.99 19.68 6.30
CA GLU A 88 19.64 20.71 7.12
C GLU A 88 21.05 20.27 7.53
N SER A 89 21.19 19.04 8.03
CA SER A 89 22.48 18.49 8.46
C SER A 89 23.28 17.83 7.33
N GLY A 90 22.63 17.48 6.21
CA GLY A 90 23.22 16.71 5.12
C GLY A 90 23.50 15.24 5.45
N LYS A 91 22.98 14.73 6.58
CA LYS A 91 23.23 13.36 7.04
C LYS A 91 22.04 12.45 6.77
N VAL A 92 22.30 11.15 6.72
CA VAL A 92 21.25 10.14 6.70
C VAL A 92 20.53 10.16 8.03
N ALA A 93 19.23 10.42 8.01
CA ALA A 93 18.35 10.42 9.18
C ALA A 93 17.60 9.09 9.35
N GLY A 94 17.33 8.39 8.24
CA GLY A 94 16.61 7.14 8.24
C GLY A 94 16.88 6.31 7.01
N MET A 95 16.38 5.08 7.05
CA MET A 95 16.39 4.14 5.92
C MET A 95 14.98 3.62 5.69
N GLU A 96 14.47 3.69 4.48
CA GLU A 96 13.26 2.98 4.10
C GLU A 96 13.58 1.56 3.67
N ALA A 97 12.93 0.57 4.29
CA ALA A 97 13.05 -0.83 3.93
C ALA A 97 12.15 -1.15 2.73
N LEU A 98 12.76 -1.54 1.64
CA LEU A 98 12.10 -1.90 0.40
C LEU A 98 12.35 -3.36 0.07
N THR A 99 11.33 -4.04 -0.45
CA THR A 99 11.46 -5.46 -0.83
C THR A 99 11.83 -5.63 -2.29
N ARG A 100 12.66 -6.65 -2.56
CA ARG A 100 12.94 -7.15 -3.92
C ARG A 100 12.72 -8.65 -3.91
N PHE A 101 11.74 -9.11 -4.68
CA PHE A 101 11.45 -10.53 -4.83
C PHE A 101 12.37 -11.17 -5.87
N SER A 102 12.75 -12.43 -5.64
CA SER A 102 13.74 -13.14 -6.46
C SER A 102 13.11 -14.15 -7.40
N ASP A 103 11.78 -14.23 -7.46
CA ASP A 103 11.07 -15.20 -8.32
C ASP A 103 11.08 -14.77 -9.80
N LEU A 104 11.15 -15.76 -10.70
CA LEU A 104 11.12 -15.53 -12.15
C LEU A 104 9.73 -15.84 -12.73
N PRO A 105 9.22 -14.97 -13.64
CA PRO A 105 9.79 -13.70 -14.11
C PRO A 105 9.79 -12.62 -13.02
N GLU A 106 10.80 -11.75 -13.04
CA GLU A 106 10.92 -10.63 -12.10
C GLU A 106 9.65 -9.78 -12.12
N ARG A 107 9.07 -9.55 -10.95
CA ARG A 107 7.82 -8.78 -10.78
C ARG A 107 8.04 -7.68 -9.77
N PRO A 108 7.47 -6.49 -10.01
CA PRO A 108 7.58 -5.40 -9.05
C PRO A 108 6.85 -5.74 -7.75
N PRO A 109 7.30 -5.20 -6.59
CA PRO A 109 6.75 -5.50 -5.27
C PRO A 109 5.23 -5.28 -5.15
N ASN A 110 4.68 -4.24 -5.78
CA ASN A 110 3.25 -3.95 -5.74
C ASN A 110 2.38 -5.08 -6.34
N VAL A 111 2.91 -5.85 -7.31
CA VAL A 111 2.20 -7.02 -7.85
C VAL A 111 2.13 -8.14 -6.82
N TRP A 112 3.20 -8.34 -6.03
CA TRP A 112 3.23 -9.32 -4.96
C TRP A 112 2.29 -8.98 -3.82
N ILE A 113 2.25 -7.72 -3.42
CA ILE A 113 1.32 -7.18 -2.41
C ILE A 113 -0.12 -7.40 -2.86
N ALA A 114 -0.47 -7.03 -4.10
CA ALA A 114 -1.81 -7.24 -4.65
C ALA A 114 -2.19 -8.73 -4.76
N GLU A 115 -1.25 -9.61 -5.12
CA GLU A 115 -1.49 -11.06 -5.13
C GLU A 115 -1.68 -11.63 -3.72
N ALA A 116 -0.91 -11.16 -2.74
CA ALA A 116 -1.06 -11.55 -1.34
C ALA A 116 -2.41 -11.10 -0.77
N GLU A 117 -2.84 -9.88 -1.07
CA GLU A 117 -4.15 -9.36 -0.70
C GLU A 117 -5.28 -10.20 -1.32
N ALA A 118 -5.24 -10.45 -2.63
CA ALA A 118 -6.22 -11.28 -3.33
C ALA A 118 -6.27 -12.73 -2.81
N ALA A 119 -5.15 -13.25 -2.33
CA ALA A 119 -5.03 -14.58 -1.73
C ALA A 119 -5.39 -14.62 -0.23
N GLY A 120 -5.59 -13.46 0.44
CA GLY A 120 -5.83 -13.35 1.88
C GLY A 120 -4.58 -13.67 2.71
N MET A 121 -3.39 -13.34 2.19
CA MET A 121 -2.09 -13.60 2.80
C MET A 121 -1.26 -12.33 3.03
N LEU A 122 -1.87 -11.15 2.88
CA LEU A 122 -1.16 -9.89 3.00
C LEU A 122 -0.49 -9.74 4.37
N LEU A 123 -1.23 -10.00 5.44
CA LEU A 123 -0.72 -9.97 6.81
C LEU A 123 0.53 -10.86 6.98
N ASP A 124 0.48 -12.10 6.51
CA ASP A 124 1.60 -13.03 6.65
C ASP A 124 2.83 -12.56 5.86
N LEU A 125 2.63 -12.06 4.65
CA LEU A 125 3.70 -11.53 3.81
C LEU A 125 4.34 -10.29 4.46
N GLU A 126 3.54 -9.27 4.81
CA GLU A 126 4.04 -8.03 5.40
C GLU A 126 4.79 -8.27 6.71
N LEU A 127 4.32 -9.18 7.57
CA LEU A 127 5.02 -9.52 8.80
C LEU A 127 6.38 -10.19 8.57
N VAL A 128 6.49 -11.06 7.56
CA VAL A 128 7.76 -11.70 7.23
C VAL A 128 8.75 -10.69 6.65
N LEU A 129 8.27 -9.76 5.81
CA LEU A 129 9.09 -8.68 5.25
C LEU A 129 9.54 -7.70 6.34
N ALA A 130 8.62 -7.25 7.20
CA ALA A 130 8.92 -6.37 8.32
C ALA A 130 9.93 -7.00 9.29
N LYS A 131 9.75 -8.30 9.61
CA LYS A 131 10.73 -9.02 10.44
C LYS A 131 12.11 -9.05 9.81
N ALA A 132 12.20 -9.34 8.52
CA ALA A 132 13.48 -9.39 7.83
C ALA A 132 14.19 -8.02 7.78
N ALA A 133 13.42 -6.92 7.75
CA ALA A 133 13.97 -5.57 7.86
C ALA A 133 14.41 -5.25 9.29
N LEU A 134 13.60 -5.59 10.30
CA LEU A 134 13.90 -5.37 11.71
C LEU A 134 15.12 -6.17 12.19
N ASP A 135 15.34 -7.36 11.64
CA ASP A 135 16.53 -8.18 11.94
C ASP A 135 17.84 -7.48 11.55
N GLN A 136 17.79 -6.42 10.73
CA GLN A 136 18.95 -5.60 10.32
C GLN A 136 19.00 -4.23 11.01
N LEU A 137 18.10 -3.95 11.97
CA LEU A 137 18.04 -2.65 12.64
C LEU A 137 19.31 -2.34 13.44
N GLU A 138 19.95 -3.35 14.02
CA GLU A 138 21.18 -3.21 14.79
C GLU A 138 22.41 -2.87 13.92
N ASP A 139 22.34 -3.21 12.62
CA ASP A 139 23.38 -2.88 11.65
C ASP A 139 23.32 -1.42 11.18
N LEU A 140 22.21 -0.71 11.48
CA LEU A 140 22.05 0.71 11.20
C LEU A 140 22.70 1.56 12.31
N PRO A 141 23.28 2.74 11.98
CA PRO A 141 23.73 3.71 12.98
C PRO A 141 22.65 3.98 14.01
N SER A 142 23.04 4.16 15.27
CA SER A 142 22.10 4.28 16.41
C SER A 142 21.17 5.49 16.34
N ASP A 143 21.54 6.51 15.57
CA ASP A 143 20.78 7.75 15.34
C ASP A 143 19.91 7.69 14.07
N THR A 144 19.91 6.53 13.37
CA THR A 144 19.15 6.32 12.13
C THR A 144 17.87 5.53 12.42
N PHE A 145 16.73 6.01 11.91
CA PHE A 145 15.47 5.29 12.00
C PHE A 145 15.28 4.33 10.81
N LEU A 146 14.46 3.32 11.02
CA LEU A 146 14.03 2.36 10.00
C LEU A 146 12.54 2.57 9.69
N SER A 147 12.22 2.80 8.44
CA SER A 147 10.83 2.91 7.96
C SER A 147 10.36 1.62 7.33
N LEU A 148 9.15 1.19 7.69
CA LEU A 148 8.53 -0.08 7.31
C LEU A 148 7.15 0.16 6.72
N ASN A 149 6.90 -0.33 5.53
CA ASN A 149 5.60 -0.30 4.87
C ASN A 149 4.67 -1.38 5.44
N LEU A 150 3.52 -0.98 5.98
CA LEU A 150 2.47 -1.87 6.47
C LEU A 150 1.11 -1.39 5.99
N SER A 151 0.22 -2.33 5.69
CA SER A 151 -1.20 -2.01 5.50
C SER A 151 -1.86 -1.68 6.84
N PRO A 152 -2.94 -0.87 6.85
CA PRO A 152 -3.70 -0.59 8.07
C PRO A 152 -4.19 -1.86 8.77
N GLU A 153 -4.63 -2.86 8.00
CA GLU A 153 -5.06 -4.17 8.54
C GLU A 153 -3.92 -4.90 9.25
N THR A 154 -2.72 -4.90 8.69
CA THR A 154 -1.56 -5.50 9.33
C THR A 154 -1.15 -4.72 10.57
N ALA A 155 -1.14 -3.39 10.50
CA ALA A 155 -0.70 -2.52 11.60
C ALA A 155 -1.55 -2.67 12.87
N VAL A 156 -2.86 -2.95 12.76
CA VAL A 156 -3.75 -3.22 13.92
C VAL A 156 -3.62 -4.63 14.48
N SER A 157 -2.97 -5.55 13.77
CA SER A 157 -2.89 -6.94 14.20
C SER A 157 -2.01 -7.12 15.44
N ASP A 158 -2.44 -7.97 16.37
CA ASP A 158 -1.63 -8.37 17.54
C ASP A 158 -0.23 -8.90 17.16
N ARG A 159 -0.12 -9.49 15.97
CA ARG A 159 1.15 -10.04 15.47
C ARG A 159 2.13 -8.93 15.10
N ALA A 160 1.67 -7.87 14.43
CA ALA A 160 2.49 -6.70 14.12
C ALA A 160 2.87 -5.94 15.40
N GLN A 161 1.94 -5.77 16.33
CA GLN A 161 2.17 -5.14 17.62
C GLN A 161 3.34 -5.82 18.35
N ARG A 162 3.26 -7.15 18.51
CA ARG A 162 4.35 -7.93 19.14
C ARG A 162 5.66 -7.88 18.37
N LEU A 163 5.63 -7.85 17.04
CA LEU A 163 6.84 -7.75 16.22
C LEU A 163 7.56 -6.42 16.43
N LEU A 164 6.81 -5.33 16.49
CA LEU A 164 7.35 -3.98 16.67
C LEU A 164 7.81 -3.70 18.11
N GLU A 165 7.32 -4.47 19.09
CA GLU A 165 7.74 -4.38 20.50
C GLU A 165 9.14 -4.96 20.78
N VAL A 166 9.63 -5.86 19.94
CA VAL A 166 10.89 -6.59 20.16
C VAL A 166 12.12 -5.76 19.78
N ALA A 167 11.96 -4.77 18.89
CA ALA A 167 13.04 -3.88 18.46
C ALA A 167 13.11 -2.62 19.33
N ASP A 168 14.05 -1.71 19.04
CA ASP A 168 14.03 -0.36 19.63
C ASP A 168 12.90 0.47 18.97
N PRO A 169 11.75 0.64 19.65
CA PRO A 169 10.59 1.29 19.04
C PRO A 169 10.84 2.74 18.63
N SER A 170 11.77 3.43 19.31
CA SER A 170 12.10 4.84 19.02
C SER A 170 12.76 5.04 17.65
N ARG A 171 13.31 3.96 17.11
CA ARG A 171 13.95 3.94 15.79
C ARG A 171 13.03 3.44 14.67
N ILE A 172 11.78 3.12 14.97
CA ILE A 172 10.84 2.57 13.98
C ILE A 172 9.88 3.65 13.50
N VAL A 173 9.67 3.69 12.19
CA VAL A 173 8.60 4.43 11.52
C VAL A 173 7.71 3.42 10.80
N VAL A 174 6.42 3.41 11.06
CA VAL A 174 5.44 2.63 10.30
C VAL A 174 4.84 3.53 9.23
N GLU A 175 4.99 3.16 7.98
CA GLU A 175 4.40 3.86 6.85
C GLU A 175 3.07 3.20 6.46
N LEU A 176 2.00 3.98 6.43
CA LEU A 176 0.70 3.55 5.94
C LEU A 176 0.45 4.13 4.55
N THR A 177 0.16 3.26 3.58
CA THR A 177 -0.12 3.69 2.21
C THR A 177 -1.49 4.36 2.10
N GLU A 178 -1.58 5.48 1.36
CA GLU A 178 -2.83 6.22 1.10
C GLU A 178 -3.93 5.34 0.48
N HIS A 179 -3.55 4.41 -0.36
CA HIS A 179 -4.48 3.60 -1.17
C HIS A 179 -5.16 2.48 -0.39
N ALA A 180 -4.67 2.13 0.79
CA ALA A 180 -5.28 1.10 1.62
C ALA A 180 -6.51 1.66 2.35
N PRO A 181 -7.71 1.07 2.16
CA PRO A 181 -8.90 1.52 2.85
C PRO A 181 -8.78 1.31 4.35
N VAL A 182 -8.96 2.35 5.15
CA VAL A 182 -9.09 2.25 6.60
C VAL A 182 -10.56 2.03 6.94
N ALA A 183 -10.88 0.85 7.43
CA ALA A 183 -12.25 0.47 7.80
C ALA A 183 -12.73 1.26 9.03
N ASP A 184 -11.89 1.35 10.06
CA ASP A 184 -12.14 2.10 11.28
C ASP A 184 -10.88 2.86 11.72
N TYR A 185 -10.96 4.20 11.70
CA TYR A 185 -9.84 5.07 12.11
C TYR A 185 -9.64 5.11 13.62
N ASP A 186 -10.69 4.94 14.39
CA ASP A 186 -10.61 4.99 15.86
C ASP A 186 -9.96 3.70 16.37
N GLU A 187 -10.31 2.54 15.79
CA GLU A 187 -9.64 1.26 16.05
C GLU A 187 -8.15 1.32 15.67
N LEU A 188 -7.83 1.83 14.46
CA LEU A 188 -6.45 1.96 13.99
C LEU A 188 -5.62 2.87 14.92
N ARG A 189 -6.17 4.01 15.31
CA ARG A 189 -5.51 4.95 16.23
C ARG A 189 -5.30 4.35 17.61
N GLU A 190 -6.29 3.66 18.16
CA GLU A 190 -6.18 2.98 19.45
C GLU A 190 -5.11 1.89 19.39
N SER A 191 -5.11 1.06 18.35
CA SER A 191 -4.12 0.00 18.16
C SER A 191 -2.69 0.55 18.05
N LEU A 192 -2.51 1.69 17.37
CA LEU A 192 -1.20 2.33 17.22
C LEU A 192 -0.75 3.11 18.46
N SER A 193 -1.68 3.51 19.36
CA SER A 193 -1.36 4.36 20.52
C SER A 193 -0.32 3.74 21.42
N GLY A 194 -0.44 2.45 21.75
CA GLY A 194 0.52 1.74 22.58
C GLY A 194 1.93 1.63 21.97
N LEU A 195 2.05 1.54 20.65
CA LEU A 195 3.34 1.59 19.95
C LEU A 195 3.92 3.02 19.96
N ARG A 196 3.07 4.02 19.72
CA ARG A 196 3.49 5.44 19.74
C ARG A 196 3.95 5.90 21.11
N GLU A 197 3.30 5.46 22.19
CA GLU A 197 3.74 5.72 23.57
C GLU A 197 5.14 5.17 23.85
N ARG A 198 5.55 4.12 23.15
CA ARG A 198 6.90 3.53 23.22
C ARG A 198 7.89 4.15 22.25
N GLY A 199 7.45 5.09 21.42
CA GLY A 199 8.31 5.86 20.53
C GLY A 199 8.23 5.47 19.05
N VAL A 200 7.41 4.48 18.66
CA VAL A 200 7.15 4.20 17.23
C VAL A 200 6.50 5.42 16.60
N ARG A 201 7.02 5.85 15.48
CA ARG A 201 6.46 6.96 14.69
C ARG A 201 5.57 6.44 13.56
N LEU A 202 4.60 7.26 13.18
CA LEU A 202 3.68 6.99 12.08
C LEU A 202 3.98 7.91 10.89
N ALA A 203 4.10 7.36 9.71
CA ALA A 203 4.16 8.11 8.46
C ALA A 203 2.94 7.80 7.59
N ILE A 204 2.43 8.81 6.90
CA ILE A 204 1.47 8.64 5.80
C ILE A 204 2.21 8.78 4.49
N ASP A 205 2.15 7.72 3.69
CA ASP A 205 2.82 7.64 2.39
C ASP A 205 1.95 8.17 1.26
N ASP A 206 2.58 8.51 0.11
CA ASP A 206 1.93 8.98 -1.12
C ASP A 206 1.06 10.24 -0.96
N ALA A 207 1.35 11.11 0.04
CA ALA A 207 0.55 12.31 0.28
C ALA A 207 0.62 13.27 -0.91
N GLY A 208 -0.56 13.56 -1.48
CA GLY A 208 -0.71 14.45 -2.63
C GLY A 208 -1.15 13.78 -3.91
N ALA A 209 -1.20 12.44 -3.97
CA ALA A 209 -1.79 11.71 -5.08
C ALA A 209 -3.33 11.76 -5.08
N GLY A 210 -3.96 12.07 -3.92
CA GLY A 210 -5.42 12.13 -3.81
C GLY A 210 -5.95 12.80 -2.53
N PHE A 211 -7.30 12.80 -2.38
CA PHE A 211 -7.96 13.34 -1.19
C PHE A 211 -7.91 12.41 0.03
N ALA A 212 -7.58 11.13 -0.17
CA ALA A 212 -7.55 10.14 0.88
C ALA A 212 -6.44 10.43 1.89
N SER A 213 -5.25 10.87 1.42
CA SER A 213 -4.12 11.23 2.26
C SER A 213 -4.44 12.31 3.29
N LEU A 214 -5.15 13.38 2.90
CA LEU A 214 -5.57 14.43 3.85
C LEU A 214 -6.48 13.87 4.94
N ARG A 215 -7.35 12.92 4.60
CA ARG A 215 -8.22 12.26 5.60
C ARG A 215 -7.40 11.40 6.56
N HIS A 216 -6.42 10.65 6.08
CA HIS A 216 -5.51 9.88 6.93
C HIS A 216 -4.73 10.79 7.86
N ILE A 217 -4.15 11.88 7.34
CA ILE A 217 -3.38 12.83 8.13
C ILE A 217 -4.24 13.42 9.27
N VAL A 218 -5.45 13.93 8.95
CA VAL A 218 -6.34 14.54 9.94
C VAL A 218 -6.85 13.54 10.98
N ARG A 219 -7.00 12.26 10.62
CA ARG A 219 -7.56 11.24 11.51
C ARG A 219 -6.52 10.50 12.33
N LEU A 220 -5.30 10.34 11.82
CA LEU A 220 -4.28 9.50 12.44
C LEU A 220 -3.17 10.30 13.13
N ASP A 221 -3.12 11.62 12.91
CA ASP A 221 -2.12 12.51 13.53
C ASP A 221 -0.69 11.98 13.36
N PRO A 222 -0.19 11.83 12.11
CA PRO A 222 1.10 11.21 11.85
C PRO A 222 2.27 12.08 12.27
N ASP A 223 3.40 11.46 12.53
CA ASP A 223 4.67 12.12 12.83
C ASP A 223 5.38 12.57 11.55
N MET A 224 5.11 11.89 10.43
CA MET A 224 5.72 12.16 9.13
C MET A 224 4.69 12.10 8.00
N ILE A 225 4.90 12.93 6.97
CA ILE A 225 4.08 12.98 5.76
C ILE A 225 5.02 12.88 4.56
N LYS A 226 4.93 11.79 3.78
CA LYS A 226 5.76 11.56 2.60
C LYS A 226 5.05 12.15 1.38
N LEU A 227 5.71 13.06 0.69
CA LEU A 227 5.18 13.66 -0.54
C LEU A 227 5.50 12.78 -1.74
N ASP A 228 4.46 12.33 -2.41
CA ASP A 228 4.56 11.50 -3.61
C ASP A 228 5.37 12.17 -4.74
N ILE A 229 6.07 11.35 -5.52
CA ILE A 229 6.88 11.78 -6.67
C ILE A 229 6.09 12.65 -7.68
N THR A 230 4.78 12.52 -7.76
CA THR A 230 3.96 13.36 -8.66
C THR A 230 3.99 14.84 -8.26
N LEU A 231 4.19 15.15 -6.98
CA LEU A 231 4.35 16.52 -6.48
C LEU A 231 5.79 17.02 -6.60
N THR A 232 6.76 16.17 -6.32
CA THR A 232 8.18 16.54 -6.32
C THR A 232 8.76 16.63 -7.74
N ARG A 233 8.23 15.86 -8.68
CA ARG A 233 8.71 15.81 -10.06
C ARG A 233 8.54 17.16 -10.76
N ARG A 234 9.66 17.74 -11.25
CA ARG A 234 9.73 19.06 -11.94
C ARG A 234 9.26 20.23 -11.08
N ILE A 235 9.32 20.11 -9.75
CA ILE A 235 8.92 21.17 -8.84
C ILE A 235 9.70 22.46 -9.09
N GLU A 236 10.95 22.38 -9.54
CA GLU A 236 11.80 23.53 -9.86
C GLU A 236 11.24 24.41 -11.00
N ARG A 237 10.31 23.89 -11.80
CA ARG A 237 9.71 24.58 -12.95
C ARG A 237 8.21 24.84 -12.81
N ASP A 238 7.60 24.42 -11.71
CA ASP A 238 6.16 24.48 -11.52
C ASP A 238 5.79 25.29 -10.27
N PRO A 239 5.44 26.58 -10.45
CA PRO A 239 5.08 27.45 -9.32
C PRO A 239 3.88 26.92 -8.51
N VAL A 240 2.96 26.15 -9.13
CA VAL A 240 1.80 25.58 -8.44
C VAL A 240 2.26 24.48 -7.50
N ARG A 241 3.16 23.61 -7.93
CA ARG A 241 3.74 22.56 -7.08
C ARG A 241 4.58 23.14 -5.95
N GLN A 242 5.34 24.20 -6.21
CA GLN A 242 6.10 24.92 -5.18
C GLN A 242 5.16 25.50 -4.11
N ALA A 243 4.10 26.19 -4.53
CA ALA A 243 3.13 26.75 -3.61
C ALA A 243 2.42 25.67 -2.80
N LEU A 244 2.09 24.52 -3.43
CA LEU A 244 1.49 23.39 -2.74
C LEU A 244 2.43 22.76 -1.71
N ALA A 245 3.71 22.57 -2.07
CA ALA A 245 4.71 22.05 -1.14
C ALA A 245 4.88 22.97 0.08
N VAL A 246 4.97 24.29 -0.12
CA VAL A 246 5.02 25.27 0.98
C VAL A 246 3.76 25.18 1.86
N ALA A 247 2.58 25.06 1.25
CA ALA A 247 1.33 24.92 2.01
C ALA A 247 1.29 23.62 2.83
N LEU A 248 1.77 22.50 2.26
CA LEU A 248 1.83 21.21 2.96
C LEU A 248 2.87 21.23 4.10
N VAL A 249 4.01 21.87 3.91
CA VAL A 249 5.00 22.07 4.99
C VAL A 249 4.40 22.92 6.10
N SER A 250 3.71 24.02 5.77
CA SER A 250 3.04 24.86 6.76
C SER A 250 1.97 24.09 7.53
N PHE A 251 1.17 23.28 6.83
CA PHE A 251 0.16 22.43 7.45
C PHE A 251 0.80 21.37 8.38
N ALA A 252 1.82 20.66 7.88
CA ALA A 252 2.53 19.65 8.66
C ALA A 252 3.09 20.23 9.95
N ASN A 253 3.74 21.40 9.89
CA ASN A 253 4.25 22.08 11.07
C ASN A 253 3.15 22.43 12.09
N GLN A 254 1.93 22.77 11.65
CA GLN A 254 0.82 23.09 12.56
C GLN A 254 0.27 21.85 13.27
N VAL A 255 0.36 20.69 12.65
CA VAL A 255 -0.06 19.41 13.25
C VAL A 255 1.09 18.64 13.90
N GLY A 256 2.28 19.20 13.95
CA GLY A 256 3.45 18.58 14.59
C GLY A 256 4.13 17.50 13.74
N ALA A 257 3.77 17.37 12.45
CA ALA A 257 4.36 16.42 11.53
C ALA A 257 5.55 17.00 10.77
N THR A 258 6.42 16.12 10.28
CA THR A 258 7.56 16.49 9.43
C THR A 258 7.33 15.97 8.00
N VAL A 259 7.68 16.79 7.00
CA VAL A 259 7.51 16.41 5.58
C VAL A 259 8.79 15.73 5.07
N VAL A 260 8.59 14.61 4.35
CA VAL A 260 9.63 13.89 3.58
C VAL A 260 9.30 14.01 2.10
N ALA A 261 10.21 14.50 1.28
CA ALA A 261 10.03 14.55 -0.17
C ALA A 261 10.58 13.30 -0.83
N GLU A 262 9.81 12.69 -1.72
CA GLU A 262 10.19 11.50 -2.44
C GLU A 262 10.59 11.77 -3.90
N GLY A 263 11.34 10.82 -4.48
CA GLY A 263 11.68 10.82 -5.89
C GLY A 263 12.55 12.01 -6.32
N VAL A 264 13.49 12.44 -5.46
CA VAL A 264 14.44 13.50 -5.79
C VAL A 264 15.49 12.94 -6.75
N GLU A 265 15.51 13.44 -7.99
CA GLU A 265 16.38 12.97 -9.06
C GLU A 265 17.41 14.00 -9.52
N THR A 266 17.21 15.29 -9.19
CA THR A 266 18.09 16.38 -9.64
C THR A 266 18.38 17.41 -8.55
N GLU A 267 19.54 18.07 -8.62
CA GLU A 267 19.92 19.15 -7.71
C GLU A 267 18.91 20.31 -7.72
N LEU A 268 18.39 20.67 -8.89
CA LEU A 268 17.38 21.74 -9.00
C LEU A 268 16.08 21.41 -8.26
N GLN A 269 15.66 20.13 -8.28
CA GLN A 269 14.54 19.68 -7.45
C GLN A 269 14.87 19.82 -5.96
N LEU A 270 16.07 19.37 -5.56
CA LEU A 270 16.53 19.44 -4.17
C LEU A 270 16.56 20.89 -3.66
N GLU A 271 17.09 21.83 -4.45
CA GLU A 271 17.10 23.26 -4.13
C GLU A 271 15.67 23.82 -3.96
N ALA A 272 14.75 23.47 -4.86
CA ALA A 272 13.36 23.91 -4.79
C ALA A 272 12.64 23.34 -3.54
N LEU A 273 12.91 22.09 -3.18
CA LEU A 273 12.37 21.45 -1.97
C LEU A 273 12.91 22.09 -0.70
N ARG A 274 14.22 22.39 -0.64
CA ARG A 274 14.82 23.16 0.45
C ARG A 274 14.19 24.55 0.61
N ALA A 275 14.01 25.25 -0.52
CA ALA A 275 13.36 26.57 -0.53
C ALA A 275 11.90 26.51 -0.07
N ALA A 276 11.19 25.39 -0.29
CA ALA A 276 9.85 25.14 0.24
C ALA A 276 9.82 24.78 1.74
N GLY A 277 10.99 24.60 2.40
CA GLY A 277 11.11 24.26 3.81
C GLY A 277 10.99 22.75 4.10
N ILE A 278 11.17 21.90 3.10
CA ILE A 278 11.21 20.43 3.28
C ILE A 278 12.46 20.07 4.06
N ARG A 279 12.29 19.30 5.14
CA ARG A 279 13.38 18.87 5.99
C ARG A 279 14.01 17.55 5.56
N PHE A 280 13.21 16.55 5.23
CA PHE A 280 13.71 15.24 4.83
C PHE A 280 13.44 14.97 3.35
N ALA A 281 14.35 14.25 2.72
CA ALA A 281 14.19 13.85 1.33
C ALA A 281 14.83 12.50 1.04
N GLN A 282 14.27 11.80 0.03
CA GLN A 282 14.82 10.60 -0.56
C GLN A 282 14.65 10.60 -2.08
N GLY A 283 15.50 9.86 -2.77
CA GLY A 283 15.45 9.74 -4.22
C GLY A 283 16.80 9.32 -4.80
N PHE A 284 16.84 9.05 -6.10
CA PHE A 284 18.05 8.52 -6.76
C PHE A 284 19.24 9.48 -6.74
N LEU A 285 18.98 10.79 -6.63
CA LEU A 285 20.05 11.77 -6.43
C LEU A 285 20.78 11.55 -5.10
N LEU A 286 20.02 11.25 -4.04
CA LEU A 286 20.54 11.13 -2.67
C LEU A 286 21.04 9.72 -2.36
N GLY A 287 20.43 8.71 -2.99
CA GLY A 287 20.82 7.32 -2.85
C GLY A 287 19.81 6.36 -3.48
N SER A 288 20.32 5.38 -4.19
CA SER A 288 19.48 4.28 -4.73
C SER A 288 19.24 3.21 -3.67
N PRO A 289 18.10 2.50 -3.72
CA PRO A 289 17.89 1.34 -2.87
C PRO A 289 18.99 0.29 -3.04
N GLY A 290 19.63 -0.10 -1.95
CA GLY A 290 20.73 -1.07 -1.93
C GLY A 290 20.82 -1.85 -0.64
N PRO A 291 21.77 -2.81 -0.50
CA PRO A 291 22.07 -3.43 0.78
C PRO A 291 22.55 -2.35 1.77
N LEU A 292 22.47 -2.64 3.07
CA LEU A 292 23.07 -1.75 4.07
C LEU A 292 24.56 -1.56 3.77
N PRO A 293 25.09 -0.33 3.88
CA PRO A 293 26.51 -0.09 3.75
C PRO A 293 27.26 -0.82 4.87
N THR A 294 28.24 -1.63 4.49
CA THR A 294 28.99 -2.54 5.39
C THR A 294 30.09 -1.86 6.22
N ALA A 295 30.18 -0.56 6.27
CA ALA A 295 30.96 0.30 7.19
C ALA A 295 30.87 1.76 6.73
N GLU A 296 30.67 2.67 7.65
CA GLU A 296 30.51 4.12 7.50
C GLU A 296 29.67 4.55 6.28
N PRO A 297 28.55 5.24 6.48
CA PRO A 297 27.77 5.75 5.36
C PRO A 297 28.72 6.57 4.47
N ASP A 298 28.78 6.19 3.18
CA ASP A 298 29.45 7.00 2.17
C ASP A 298 29.06 8.46 2.42
N GLN A 299 30.09 9.31 2.58
CA GLN A 299 29.86 10.74 2.75
C GLN A 299 28.91 11.20 1.63
N PRO A 300 27.95 12.05 1.94
CA PRO A 300 27.12 12.62 0.88
C PRO A 300 28.04 13.18 -0.20
N PRO A 301 27.65 13.14 -1.48
CA PRO A 301 28.47 13.74 -2.54
C PRO A 301 28.93 15.13 -2.10
N GLU A 302 30.21 15.44 -2.26
CA GLU A 302 30.83 16.71 -1.78
C GLU A 302 30.05 17.99 -2.14
N GLU A 303 29.12 17.88 -3.08
CA GLU A 303 28.24 18.94 -3.58
C GLU A 303 27.07 19.27 -2.62
N LEU A 304 26.73 18.41 -1.65
CA LEU A 304 25.66 18.67 -0.66
C LEU A 304 26.09 19.62 0.47
N CYS A 305 27.40 19.90 0.61
CA CYS A 305 27.97 20.76 1.67
C CYS A 305 28.27 22.19 1.24
N ARG A 306 27.80 22.64 0.07
CA ARG A 306 28.04 24.02 -0.42
C ARG A 306 26.80 24.88 -0.39
#